data_4e48d54fa1760679ec0823cbcbd46494
#
_entry.id   4e48d54fa1760679ec0823cbcbd46494
#
_cell.length_a   1.000
_cell.length_b   1.000
_cell.length_c   1.000
_cell.angle_alpha   90.00
_cell.angle_beta   90.00
_cell.angle_gamma   90.00
#
_symmetry.space_group_name_H-M   'P 1'
#
loop_
_entity.id
_entity.type
_entity.pdbx_description
1 polymer ?
#
loop_
_entity_poly.entity_id
_entity_poly.type
_entity_poly.pdbx_seq_one_letter_code
_entity_poly.pdbx_strand_id
1 'polypeptide(L)'
;MAWKFLLLCLVPLASAAVKFQETYSWNAMDWNYPDQASRQQAIQSGALIPENALPVGIERWRNKLFVSVPRWRPGIPATLNYIPLDAPYNPSPKLTPYPSWQGNELGNCESGLNTVYRIKADKCDRLWVLDTGTYGYDPNVTNLCPYALNVYDLKTDQRIRRYVFRPEDIVSTTFIANIAIDMGSSCDDTYAYFSDELGYGLIAYSWEQNKSWRFSHSYFMPDPLVGDFNIAGLNFQWGAEGIFGITLSPIGLDGFRTLYFSPLSSHTEFAVSTKILRDETKVTGSYKDFKVVGSRGPDGHTTSKVMDDGSFGVQLFNLIDQNAIGCWNSALSYKPQNIAIVDKDDVGMVFPVDIKIDDDRNVWMMSDRMPVFLEAELDYSDINFRIYTAPLDTLLQGTVCEPEPYRPAVIPPQQPLVPQAPQVPQVSQRLAPLRYPALAAVTASPLRPKLYSPTSVQSRPTFSSFSQNVIPKNNGYVSIDFPAQPSVSYFTNGPRSSKNLWW
;
A
#
# COMPACT_ATOMS: atom_id res chain seq x y z
N MET A 1 -60.97 -33.83 8.34
CA MET A 1 -60.20 -32.91 7.47
C MET A 1 -59.40 -31.98 8.37
N ALA A 2 -58.09 -32.22 8.46
CA ALA A 2 -57.19 -31.41 9.29
C ALA A 2 -56.34 -30.51 8.38
N TRP A 3 -56.56 -29.21 8.43
CA TRP A 3 -55.78 -28.23 7.73
C TRP A 3 -54.49 -27.96 8.53
N LYS A 4 -53.33 -28.33 7.97
CA LYS A 4 -52.03 -27.93 8.47
C LYS A 4 -51.73 -26.52 7.94
N PHE A 5 -51.75 -25.52 8.80
CA PHE A 5 -51.19 -24.20 8.52
C PHE A 5 -49.67 -24.30 8.51
N LEU A 6 -49.06 -24.07 7.33
CA LEU A 6 -47.62 -23.91 7.16
C LEU A 6 -47.29 -22.45 7.48
N LEU A 7 -46.71 -22.20 8.68
CA LEU A 7 -46.16 -20.89 9.02
C LEU A 7 -44.85 -20.72 8.24
N LEU A 8 -44.86 -19.94 7.14
CA LEU A 8 -43.65 -19.46 6.52
C LEU A 8 -43.03 -18.38 7.44
N CYS A 9 -41.96 -18.70 8.16
CA CYS A 9 -41.09 -17.69 8.78
C CYS A 9 -40.36 -16.92 7.67
N LEU A 10 -40.86 -15.74 7.34
CA LEU A 10 -40.12 -14.74 6.58
C LEU A 10 -39.02 -14.22 7.52
N VAL A 11 -37.81 -14.77 7.36
CA VAL A 11 -36.61 -14.15 7.94
C VAL A 11 -36.34 -12.89 7.11
N PRO A 12 -36.41 -11.68 7.69
CA PRO A 12 -36.01 -10.50 6.95
C PRO A 12 -34.52 -10.65 6.64
N LEU A 13 -34.16 -10.70 5.37
CA LEU A 13 -32.81 -10.43 4.92
C LEU A 13 -32.52 -8.98 5.31
N ALA A 14 -31.87 -8.78 6.44
CA ALA A 14 -31.28 -7.50 6.77
C ALA A 14 -30.20 -7.23 5.71
N SER A 15 -30.53 -6.46 4.68
CA SER A 15 -29.56 -5.81 3.83
C SER A 15 -28.70 -4.97 4.79
N ALA A 16 -27.42 -5.30 4.91
CA ALA A 16 -26.48 -4.46 5.64
C ALA A 16 -26.57 -3.06 5.03
N ALA A 17 -26.91 -2.05 5.84
CA ALA A 17 -26.96 -0.68 5.35
C ALA A 17 -25.56 -0.28 4.91
N VAL A 18 -25.41 0.25 3.70
CA VAL A 18 -24.18 0.83 3.19
C VAL A 18 -23.72 1.90 4.18
N LYS A 19 -22.48 1.78 4.68
CA LYS A 19 -21.93 2.66 5.70
C LYS A 19 -21.23 3.89 5.11
N PHE A 20 -20.57 3.73 3.97
CA PHE A 20 -20.00 4.82 3.21
C PHE A 20 -21.08 5.62 2.47
N GLN A 21 -20.95 6.94 2.50
CA GLN A 21 -21.80 7.84 1.73
C GLN A 21 -21.02 8.35 0.52
N GLU A 22 -21.59 8.23 -0.69
CA GLU A 22 -21.04 8.84 -1.89
C GLU A 22 -21.06 10.37 -1.72
N THR A 23 -19.87 10.97 -1.70
CA THR A 23 -19.70 12.41 -1.54
C THR A 23 -19.58 13.08 -2.91
N TYR A 24 -18.79 12.49 -3.80
CA TYR A 24 -18.57 12.99 -5.16
C TYR A 24 -18.56 11.85 -6.16
N SER A 25 -19.02 12.13 -7.39
CA SER A 25 -18.97 11.17 -8.48
C SER A 25 -18.84 11.85 -9.85
N TRP A 26 -18.18 11.17 -10.80
CA TRP A 26 -17.93 11.68 -12.14
C TRP A 26 -18.02 10.58 -13.19
N ASN A 27 -18.54 10.96 -14.35
CA ASN A 27 -18.43 10.14 -15.55
C ASN A 27 -17.04 10.28 -16.17
N ALA A 28 -16.55 11.54 -16.27
CA ALA A 28 -15.21 11.92 -16.70
C ALA A 28 -14.74 13.14 -15.89
N MET A 29 -13.42 13.30 -15.72
CA MET A 29 -12.85 14.41 -14.95
C MET A 29 -12.84 15.70 -15.76
N ASP A 30 -13.06 16.85 -15.08
CA ASP A 30 -12.99 18.19 -15.68
C ASP A 30 -12.27 19.16 -14.75
N TRP A 31 -11.79 20.27 -15.28
CA TRP A 31 -11.01 21.29 -14.55
C TRP A 31 -11.66 22.65 -14.56
N ASN A 32 -11.42 23.40 -13.49
CA ASN A 32 -11.81 24.82 -13.34
C ASN A 32 -10.88 25.71 -14.17
N TYR A 33 -11.21 25.91 -15.44
CA TYR A 33 -10.57 26.90 -16.28
C TYR A 33 -11.02 28.33 -15.90
N PRO A 34 -10.18 29.36 -16.17
CA PRO A 34 -10.55 30.76 -15.85
C PRO A 34 -11.85 31.19 -16.51
N ASP A 35 -12.13 30.69 -17.72
CA ASP A 35 -13.34 30.98 -18.48
C ASP A 35 -13.67 29.83 -19.46
N GLN A 36 -14.88 29.90 -20.05
CA GLN A 36 -15.36 28.92 -21.00
C GLN A 36 -14.55 28.88 -22.29
N ALA A 37 -14.01 30.02 -22.74
CA ALA A 37 -13.23 30.08 -23.96
C ALA A 37 -11.87 29.35 -23.81
N SER A 38 -11.20 29.57 -22.68
CA SER A 38 -9.94 28.86 -22.34
C SER A 38 -10.15 27.35 -22.26
N ARG A 39 -11.27 26.90 -21.65
CA ARG A 39 -11.61 25.48 -21.62
C ARG A 39 -11.86 24.92 -23.03
N GLN A 40 -12.63 25.66 -23.85
CA GLN A 40 -12.92 25.22 -25.22
C GLN A 40 -11.65 25.14 -26.07
N GLN A 41 -10.74 26.09 -25.91
CA GLN A 41 -9.42 26.06 -26.56
C GLN A 41 -8.60 24.83 -26.12
N ALA A 42 -8.60 24.50 -24.84
CA ALA A 42 -7.90 23.32 -24.31
C ALA A 42 -8.45 22.03 -24.93
N ILE A 43 -9.76 21.88 -25.07
CA ILE A 43 -10.38 20.73 -25.75
C ILE A 43 -9.96 20.70 -27.23
N GLN A 44 -10.05 21.82 -27.95
CA GLN A 44 -9.71 21.88 -29.38
C GLN A 44 -8.24 21.57 -29.67
N SER A 45 -7.34 21.95 -28.75
CA SER A 45 -5.91 21.69 -28.86
C SER A 45 -5.50 20.29 -28.37
N GLY A 46 -6.40 19.53 -27.73
CA GLY A 46 -6.08 18.26 -27.06
C GLY A 46 -5.35 18.42 -25.73
N ALA A 47 -5.24 19.65 -25.20
CA ALA A 47 -4.68 19.90 -23.88
C ALA A 47 -5.63 19.46 -22.74
N LEU A 48 -6.92 19.30 -23.05
CA LEU A 48 -7.92 18.68 -22.18
C LEU A 48 -8.66 17.58 -22.94
N ILE A 49 -8.53 16.35 -22.47
CA ILE A 49 -9.26 15.17 -22.93
C ILE A 49 -9.82 14.49 -21.66
N PRO A 50 -11.05 14.82 -21.25
CA PRO A 50 -11.64 14.33 -19.99
C PRO A 50 -11.63 12.81 -19.87
N GLU A 51 -11.83 12.09 -20.96
CA GLU A 51 -11.88 10.63 -21.03
C GLU A 51 -10.51 9.97 -20.81
N ASN A 52 -9.43 10.71 -20.89
CA ASN A 52 -8.06 10.22 -20.63
C ASN A 52 -7.64 10.36 -19.16
N ALA A 53 -8.47 10.97 -18.33
CA ALA A 53 -8.16 11.21 -16.92
C ALA A 53 -8.56 10.03 -16.04
N LEU A 54 -7.64 9.61 -15.17
CA LEU A 54 -7.87 8.64 -14.10
C LEU A 54 -7.40 9.24 -12.78
N PRO A 55 -8.28 9.58 -11.83
CA PRO A 55 -7.88 10.02 -10.50
C PRO A 55 -7.42 8.81 -9.68
N VAL A 56 -6.25 8.89 -9.01
CA VAL A 56 -5.67 7.72 -8.32
C VAL A 56 -5.35 7.95 -6.85
N GLY A 57 -5.30 9.19 -6.39
CA GLY A 57 -4.94 9.49 -5.01
C GLY A 57 -5.75 10.64 -4.45
N ILE A 58 -6.09 10.54 -3.18
CA ILE A 58 -6.80 11.57 -2.43
C ILE A 58 -6.10 11.87 -1.11
N GLU A 59 -6.26 13.09 -0.62
CA GLU A 59 -5.84 13.49 0.73
C GLU A 59 -6.67 14.70 1.18
N ARG A 60 -7.26 14.64 2.38
CA ARG A 60 -8.00 15.77 2.93
C ARG A 60 -7.13 16.54 3.90
N TRP A 61 -7.10 17.88 3.74
CA TRP A 61 -6.55 18.80 4.72
C TRP A 61 -7.51 19.97 4.90
N ARG A 62 -8.09 20.11 6.09
CA ARG A 62 -9.09 21.14 6.42
C ARG A 62 -10.20 21.21 5.37
N ASN A 63 -10.29 22.34 4.65
CA ASN A 63 -11.29 22.61 3.61
C ASN A 63 -10.82 22.27 2.18
N LYS A 64 -9.69 21.57 2.01
CA LYS A 64 -9.20 21.12 0.70
C LYS A 64 -9.21 19.60 0.66
N LEU A 65 -9.83 19.03 -0.37
CA LEU A 65 -9.68 17.63 -0.73
C LEU A 65 -8.78 17.53 -1.96
N PHE A 66 -7.53 17.15 -1.77
CA PHE A 66 -6.58 16.98 -2.86
C PHE A 66 -6.90 15.74 -3.68
N VAL A 67 -6.67 15.82 -4.99
CA VAL A 67 -6.86 14.73 -5.96
C VAL A 67 -5.69 14.71 -6.92
N SER A 68 -5.01 13.57 -7.04
CA SER A 68 -3.98 13.35 -8.06
C SER A 68 -4.55 12.67 -9.29
N VAL A 69 -4.10 13.14 -10.46
CA VAL A 69 -4.47 12.60 -11.78
C VAL A 69 -3.18 12.45 -12.59
N PRO A 70 -2.58 11.25 -12.64
CA PRO A 70 -1.32 11.06 -13.35
C PRO A 70 -1.47 11.28 -14.86
N ARG A 71 -0.43 11.77 -15.48
CA ARG A 71 -0.39 11.97 -16.95
C ARG A 71 -0.04 10.68 -17.67
N TRP A 72 -0.85 9.65 -17.47
CA TRP A 72 -0.70 8.36 -18.15
C TRP A 72 -1.17 8.41 -19.60
N ARG A 73 -2.15 9.28 -19.88
CA ARG A 73 -2.64 9.54 -21.24
C ARG A 73 -2.55 11.04 -21.56
N PRO A 74 -2.54 11.44 -22.84
CA PRO A 74 -2.53 12.86 -23.20
C PRO A 74 -3.81 13.59 -22.76
N GLY A 75 -3.73 14.91 -22.63
CA GLY A 75 -4.89 15.74 -22.31
C GLY A 75 -5.20 15.86 -20.82
N ILE A 76 -4.22 15.64 -19.94
CA ILE A 76 -4.33 15.88 -18.50
C ILE A 76 -3.66 17.22 -18.17
N PRO A 77 -4.44 18.28 -17.95
CA PRO A 77 -3.89 19.64 -17.86
C PRO A 77 -3.14 19.89 -16.55
N ALA A 78 -3.60 19.27 -15.44
CA ALA A 78 -2.96 19.37 -14.15
C ALA A 78 -2.98 18.01 -13.43
N THR A 79 -1.83 17.61 -12.91
CA THR A 79 -1.66 16.31 -12.25
C THR A 79 -1.96 16.34 -10.75
N LEU A 80 -1.80 17.50 -10.10
CA LEU A 80 -2.19 17.71 -8.69
C LEU A 80 -3.26 18.79 -8.62
N ASN A 81 -4.34 18.47 -7.92
CA ASN A 81 -5.54 19.28 -7.89
C ASN A 81 -6.17 19.25 -6.50
N TYR A 82 -7.16 20.11 -6.27
CA TYR A 82 -8.02 20.04 -5.09
C TYR A 82 -9.48 20.40 -5.40
N ILE A 83 -10.36 19.96 -4.52
CA ILE A 83 -11.77 20.33 -4.44
C ILE A 83 -11.94 21.17 -3.17
N PRO A 84 -12.44 22.41 -3.24
CA PRO A 84 -12.74 23.21 -2.06
C PRO A 84 -14.00 22.65 -1.35
N LEU A 85 -13.87 22.24 -0.09
CA LEU A 85 -14.96 21.64 0.69
C LEU A 85 -15.88 22.70 1.33
N ASP A 86 -15.50 23.97 1.32
CA ASP A 86 -16.28 25.12 1.77
C ASP A 86 -17.06 25.82 0.64
N ALA A 87 -16.92 25.35 -0.59
CA ALA A 87 -17.72 25.79 -1.71
C ALA A 87 -19.15 25.20 -1.65
N PRO A 88 -20.14 25.81 -2.34
CA PRO A 88 -21.45 25.20 -2.48
C PRO A 88 -21.35 23.77 -3.02
N TYR A 89 -22.07 22.85 -2.39
CA TYR A 89 -22.03 21.45 -2.75
C TYR A 89 -22.40 21.23 -4.23
N ASN A 90 -21.53 20.48 -4.90
CA ASN A 90 -21.72 19.98 -6.25
C ASN A 90 -21.32 18.49 -6.25
N PRO A 91 -22.19 17.56 -6.65
CA PRO A 91 -21.88 16.13 -6.65
C PRO A 91 -20.76 15.75 -7.64
N SER A 92 -20.51 16.58 -8.66
CA SER A 92 -19.47 16.36 -9.67
C SER A 92 -18.60 17.62 -9.84
N PRO A 93 -17.82 18.02 -8.81
CA PRO A 93 -17.07 19.27 -8.87
C PRO A 93 -15.91 19.17 -9.86
N LYS A 94 -15.61 20.30 -10.51
CA LYS A 94 -14.40 20.41 -11.34
C LYS A 94 -13.17 20.55 -10.46
N LEU A 95 -12.07 19.99 -10.91
CA LEU A 95 -10.79 20.02 -10.23
C LEU A 95 -10.12 21.40 -10.37
N THR A 96 -9.57 21.93 -9.28
CA THR A 96 -8.77 23.15 -9.26
C THR A 96 -7.30 22.79 -9.16
N PRO A 97 -6.44 23.19 -10.13
CA PRO A 97 -5.00 22.88 -10.09
C PRO A 97 -4.30 23.42 -8.83
N TYR A 98 -3.46 22.58 -8.21
CA TYR A 98 -2.69 22.92 -7.03
C TYR A 98 -1.17 22.77 -7.28
N PRO A 99 -0.32 23.73 -6.84
CA PRO A 99 -0.70 24.99 -6.19
C PRO A 99 -1.28 26.01 -7.20
N SER A 100 -1.09 25.79 -8.50
CA SER A 100 -1.57 26.62 -9.59
C SER A 100 -1.48 25.89 -10.93
N TRP A 101 -1.99 26.46 -11.99
CA TRP A 101 -1.78 26.00 -13.37
C TRP A 101 -0.29 25.92 -13.71
N GLN A 102 0.48 26.97 -13.38
CA GLN A 102 1.92 27.03 -13.64
C GLN A 102 2.69 25.96 -12.84
N GLY A 103 2.25 25.66 -11.61
CA GLY A 103 2.84 24.61 -10.79
C GLY A 103 2.62 23.18 -11.33
N ASN A 104 1.79 23.04 -12.39
CA ASN A 104 1.52 21.78 -13.08
C ASN A 104 2.06 21.78 -14.52
N GLU A 105 2.99 22.68 -14.86
CA GLU A 105 3.57 22.74 -16.20
C GLU A 105 4.37 21.48 -16.53
N LEU A 106 3.96 20.79 -17.59
CA LEU A 106 4.58 19.54 -18.04
C LEU A 106 5.99 19.81 -18.61
N GLY A 107 6.95 18.98 -18.25
CA GLY A 107 8.34 19.08 -18.69
C GLY A 107 9.18 20.12 -17.95
N ASN A 108 8.57 20.90 -17.06
CA ASN A 108 9.28 21.82 -16.19
C ASN A 108 9.76 21.13 -14.92
N CYS A 109 10.97 20.57 -14.97
CA CYS A 109 11.53 19.77 -13.87
C CYS A 109 11.84 20.58 -12.59
N GLU A 110 11.98 21.90 -12.68
CA GLU A 110 12.36 22.72 -11.54
C GLU A 110 11.15 23.21 -10.75
N SER A 111 10.13 23.70 -11.43
CA SER A 111 8.96 24.35 -10.79
C SER A 111 7.64 23.64 -11.04
N GLY A 112 7.52 22.86 -12.10
CA GLY A 112 6.32 22.10 -12.45
C GLY A 112 6.25 20.73 -11.79
N LEU A 113 5.03 20.18 -11.77
CA LEU A 113 4.74 18.78 -11.44
C LEU A 113 4.41 18.04 -12.75
N ASN A 114 5.07 16.92 -13.00
CA ASN A 114 4.90 16.15 -14.23
C ASN A 114 3.82 15.09 -14.09
N THR A 115 4.00 14.11 -13.18
CA THR A 115 3.02 13.07 -12.92
C THR A 115 3.02 12.74 -11.44
N VAL A 116 1.97 13.19 -10.76
CA VAL A 116 1.73 12.93 -9.34
C VAL A 116 0.89 11.66 -9.20
N TYR A 117 1.36 10.72 -8.39
CA TYR A 117 0.63 9.49 -8.09
C TYR A 117 0.02 9.53 -6.69
N ARG A 118 0.80 9.39 -5.63
CA ARG A 118 0.30 9.43 -4.25
C ARG A 118 0.75 10.70 -3.52
N ILE A 119 -0.10 11.11 -2.59
CA ILE A 119 0.07 12.32 -1.79
C ILE A 119 -0.27 12.01 -0.33
N LYS A 120 0.32 12.79 0.59
CA LYS A 120 0.00 12.70 2.02
C LYS A 120 0.17 14.05 2.71
N ALA A 121 -0.85 14.50 3.42
CA ALA A 121 -0.72 15.60 4.38
C ALA A 121 -0.20 15.09 5.73
N ASP A 122 0.61 15.89 6.41
CA ASP A 122 1.08 15.59 7.74
C ASP A 122 0.55 16.59 8.80
N LYS A 123 0.75 16.25 10.08
CA LYS A 123 0.30 17.06 11.22
C LYS A 123 1.07 18.39 11.36
N CYS A 124 2.10 18.63 10.53
CA CYS A 124 2.82 19.91 10.45
C CYS A 124 2.31 20.79 9.32
N ASP A 125 1.10 20.52 8.82
CA ASP A 125 0.48 21.24 7.71
C ASP A 125 1.34 21.23 6.44
N ARG A 126 2.04 20.09 6.15
CA ARG A 126 2.81 19.90 4.93
C ARG A 126 2.11 18.88 4.03
N LEU A 127 2.02 19.18 2.73
CA LEU A 127 1.60 18.20 1.71
C LEU A 127 2.83 17.61 1.05
N TRP A 128 3.00 16.30 1.18
CA TRP A 128 4.05 15.50 0.57
C TRP A 128 3.54 14.96 -0.76
N VAL A 129 4.22 15.29 -1.83
CA VAL A 129 3.79 15.05 -3.21
C VAL A 129 4.90 14.31 -3.94
N LEU A 130 4.61 13.09 -4.33
CA LEU A 130 5.53 12.29 -5.12
C LEU A 130 5.28 12.55 -6.61
N ASP A 131 6.29 13.09 -7.30
CA ASP A 131 6.30 13.29 -8.75
C ASP A 131 7.21 12.24 -9.40
N THR A 132 6.64 11.37 -10.21
CA THR A 132 7.39 10.34 -10.92
C THR A 132 8.26 10.90 -12.03
N GLY A 133 8.00 12.12 -12.49
CA GLY A 133 8.71 12.76 -13.59
C GLY A 133 8.43 12.15 -14.95
N THR A 134 7.50 11.19 -15.04
CA THR A 134 7.19 10.46 -16.27
C THR A 134 5.99 11.07 -17.02
N TYR A 135 5.83 10.67 -18.28
CA TYR A 135 4.64 10.91 -19.10
C TYR A 135 4.30 9.63 -19.85
N GLY A 136 3.01 9.28 -19.89
CA GLY A 136 2.58 8.00 -20.43
C GLY A 136 2.68 6.86 -19.42
N TYR A 137 2.29 5.67 -19.83
CA TYR A 137 2.44 4.43 -19.09
C TYR A 137 2.90 3.31 -20.03
N ASP A 138 3.35 2.20 -19.45
CA ASP A 138 3.93 1.09 -20.23
C ASP A 138 3.01 0.63 -21.38
N PRO A 139 3.56 0.33 -22.58
CA PRO A 139 4.98 0.37 -22.96
C PRO A 139 5.49 1.75 -23.46
N ASN A 140 4.71 2.82 -23.34
CA ASN A 140 4.99 4.13 -23.93
C ASN A 140 5.40 5.18 -22.90
N VAL A 141 6.13 4.80 -21.87
CA VAL A 141 6.64 5.72 -20.83
C VAL A 141 7.76 6.59 -21.38
N THR A 142 7.64 7.89 -21.15
CA THR A 142 8.71 8.88 -21.40
C THR A 142 9.15 9.48 -20.08
N ASN A 143 10.44 9.37 -19.74
CA ASN A 143 11.05 10.02 -18.59
C ASN A 143 11.37 11.48 -18.96
N LEU A 144 10.58 12.42 -18.48
CA LEU A 144 10.78 13.85 -18.71
C LEU A 144 11.69 14.46 -17.64
N CYS A 145 11.51 14.05 -16.40
CA CYS A 145 12.22 14.54 -15.23
C CYS A 145 12.59 13.38 -14.30
N PRO A 146 13.59 13.56 -13.41
CA PRO A 146 13.89 12.56 -12.40
C PRO A 146 12.75 12.48 -11.36
N TYR A 147 12.60 11.32 -10.73
CA TYR A 147 11.74 11.17 -9.55
C TYR A 147 12.06 12.23 -8.50
N ALA A 148 11.04 12.90 -8.01
CA ALA A 148 11.21 13.96 -7.01
C ALA A 148 10.09 13.95 -5.97
N LEU A 149 10.49 14.16 -4.73
CA LEU A 149 9.59 14.51 -3.65
C LEU A 149 9.45 16.04 -3.61
N ASN A 150 8.22 16.53 -3.70
CA ASN A 150 7.89 17.92 -3.49
C ASN A 150 7.09 18.05 -2.20
N VAL A 151 7.42 19.02 -1.36
CA VAL A 151 6.69 19.28 -0.11
C VAL A 151 6.22 20.72 -0.10
N TYR A 152 4.92 20.90 0.12
CA TYR A 152 4.26 22.21 0.18
C TYR A 152 3.83 22.53 1.60
N ASP A 153 4.02 23.76 2.03
CA ASP A 153 3.38 24.30 3.22
C ASP A 153 1.91 24.62 2.87
N LEU A 154 0.98 23.93 3.52
CA LEU A 154 -0.45 24.03 3.22
C LEU A 154 -1.11 25.30 3.72
N LYS A 155 -0.42 26.11 4.57
CA LYS A 155 -0.90 27.40 5.04
C LYS A 155 -0.61 28.52 4.03
N THR A 156 0.49 28.35 3.29
CA THR A 156 0.97 29.36 2.33
C THR A 156 0.86 28.91 0.88
N ASP A 157 0.58 27.63 0.65
CA ASP A 157 0.58 26.96 -0.65
C ASP A 157 1.95 27.04 -1.38
N GLN A 158 3.03 27.31 -0.62
CA GLN A 158 4.39 27.42 -1.16
C GLN A 158 5.12 26.08 -1.08
N ARG A 159 5.87 25.73 -2.14
CA ARG A 159 6.77 24.61 -2.09
C ARG A 159 7.98 24.93 -1.22
N ILE A 160 8.11 24.24 -0.09
CA ILE A 160 9.18 24.43 0.89
C ILE A 160 10.34 23.46 0.71
N ARG A 161 10.15 22.40 -0.05
CA ARG A 161 11.21 21.43 -0.39
C ARG A 161 10.93 20.76 -1.73
N ARG A 162 12.02 20.57 -2.49
CA ARG A 162 12.10 19.64 -3.60
C ARG A 162 13.32 18.78 -3.40
N TYR A 163 13.14 17.45 -3.36
CA TYR A 163 14.21 16.48 -3.24
C TYR A 163 14.17 15.54 -4.44
N VAL A 164 15.25 15.52 -5.21
CA VAL A 164 15.45 14.55 -6.30
C VAL A 164 16.03 13.28 -5.69
N PHE A 165 15.39 12.14 -5.92
CA PHE A 165 15.89 10.87 -5.41
C PHE A 165 17.26 10.56 -6.00
N ARG A 166 18.11 9.98 -5.17
CA ARG A 166 19.48 9.63 -5.58
C ARG A 166 19.44 8.50 -6.63
N PRO A 167 20.39 8.48 -7.57
CA PRO A 167 20.47 7.40 -8.55
C PRO A 167 20.54 5.99 -7.95
N GLU A 168 21.16 5.84 -6.78
CA GLU A 168 21.26 4.57 -6.05
C GLU A 168 19.95 4.11 -5.40
N ASP A 169 18.98 5.01 -5.23
CA ASP A 169 17.66 4.70 -4.70
C ASP A 169 16.65 4.34 -5.79
N ILE A 170 16.97 4.63 -7.05
CA ILE A 170 16.10 4.43 -8.21
C ILE A 170 16.71 3.33 -9.11
N VAL A 171 15.91 2.36 -9.49
CA VAL A 171 16.28 1.32 -10.45
C VAL A 171 15.50 1.51 -11.76
N SER A 172 15.89 0.79 -12.80
CA SER A 172 15.28 0.97 -14.14
C SER A 172 13.78 0.66 -14.21
N THR A 173 13.29 -0.16 -13.28
CA THR A 173 11.88 -0.55 -13.17
C THR A 173 11.14 0.21 -12.07
N THR A 174 11.75 1.19 -11.42
CA THR A 174 11.12 1.92 -10.31
C THR A 174 9.75 2.49 -10.72
N PHE A 175 8.74 2.14 -9.92
CA PHE A 175 7.46 2.82 -9.85
C PHE A 175 7.10 3.00 -8.37
N ILE A 176 7.28 4.22 -7.85
CA ILE A 176 6.98 4.50 -6.46
C ILE A 176 5.47 4.69 -6.29
N ALA A 177 4.83 3.70 -5.67
CA ALA A 177 3.39 3.56 -5.64
C ALA A 177 2.72 4.22 -4.43
N ASN A 178 3.40 4.34 -3.28
CA ASN A 178 2.75 4.85 -2.07
C ASN A 178 3.72 5.61 -1.17
N ILE A 179 3.14 6.37 -0.22
CA ILE A 179 3.87 7.19 0.74
C ILE A 179 3.25 7.07 2.14
N ALA A 180 4.11 6.89 3.16
CA ALA A 180 3.74 6.95 4.57
C ALA A 180 4.65 7.93 5.30
N ILE A 181 4.09 8.81 6.14
CA ILE A 181 4.83 9.84 6.88
C ILE A 181 4.92 9.46 8.35
N ASP A 182 6.15 9.34 8.83
CA ASP A 182 6.49 8.97 10.20
C ASP A 182 7.02 10.20 10.93
N MET A 183 6.12 10.92 11.59
CA MET A 183 6.50 12.03 12.47
C MET A 183 6.90 11.49 13.84
N GLY A 184 8.06 11.92 14.30
CA GLY A 184 8.54 11.66 15.64
C GLY A 184 8.17 12.77 16.62
N SER A 185 9.17 13.30 17.35
CA SER A 185 8.96 14.28 18.42
C SER A 185 8.69 15.71 17.96
N SER A 186 9.01 16.03 16.72
CA SER A 186 8.86 17.36 16.11
C SER A 186 8.65 17.28 14.60
N CYS A 187 8.32 18.43 13.99
CA CYS A 187 8.20 18.52 12.53
C CYS A 187 9.55 18.27 11.81
N ASP A 188 10.66 18.51 12.45
CA ASP A 188 11.97 18.23 11.89
C ASP A 188 12.35 16.74 12.02
N ASP A 189 11.89 16.07 13.09
CA ASP A 189 12.02 14.63 13.27
C ASP A 189 10.97 13.88 12.45
N THR A 190 10.99 14.07 11.14
CA THR A 190 10.05 13.43 10.21
C THR A 190 10.79 12.57 9.21
N TYR A 191 10.26 11.37 9.00
CA TYR A 191 10.68 10.45 7.96
C TYR A 191 9.52 10.16 7.01
N ALA A 192 9.84 9.87 5.76
CA ALA A 192 8.88 9.38 4.78
C ALA A 192 9.35 8.04 4.23
N TYR A 193 8.42 7.14 4.00
CA TYR A 193 8.67 5.82 3.42
C TYR A 193 7.90 5.70 2.12
N PHE A 194 8.56 5.19 1.08
CA PHE A 194 8.00 5.06 -0.26
C PHE A 194 8.14 3.61 -0.71
N SER A 195 7.02 3.01 -1.10
CA SER A 195 7.01 1.67 -1.70
C SER A 195 7.34 1.79 -3.19
N ASP A 196 8.42 1.14 -3.61
CA ASP A 196 8.77 1.01 -5.02
C ASP A 196 8.29 -0.35 -5.53
N GLU A 197 7.12 -0.32 -6.15
CA GLU A 197 6.35 -1.49 -6.56
C GLU A 197 7.12 -2.37 -7.55
N LEU A 198 7.54 -1.79 -8.69
CA LEU A 198 8.20 -2.53 -9.75
C LEU A 198 9.72 -2.62 -9.58
N GLY A 199 10.30 -1.81 -8.70
CA GLY A 199 11.69 -1.92 -8.28
C GLY A 199 11.91 -2.82 -7.08
N TYR A 200 10.83 -3.32 -6.45
CA TYR A 200 10.85 -4.21 -5.27
C TYR A 200 11.70 -3.64 -4.12
N GLY A 201 11.44 -2.39 -3.79
CA GLY A 201 12.20 -1.65 -2.79
C GLY A 201 11.33 -0.84 -1.84
N LEU A 202 11.91 -0.48 -0.71
CA LEU A 202 11.33 0.48 0.22
C LEU A 202 12.35 1.60 0.44
N ILE A 203 12.00 2.81 0.03
CA ILE A 203 12.88 3.97 0.15
C ILE A 203 12.49 4.73 1.42
N ALA A 204 13.45 4.98 2.30
CA ALA A 204 13.31 5.85 3.45
C ALA A 204 13.94 7.22 3.15
N TYR A 205 13.31 8.28 3.63
CA TYR A 205 13.80 9.66 3.51
C TYR A 205 13.74 10.35 4.86
N SER A 206 14.83 11.02 5.25
CA SER A 206 14.88 11.86 6.45
C SER A 206 14.70 13.34 6.07
N TRP A 207 13.71 13.98 6.69
CA TRP A 207 13.48 15.42 6.52
C TRP A 207 14.65 16.26 7.02
N GLU A 208 15.16 15.95 8.21
CA GLU A 208 16.28 16.67 8.84
C GLU A 208 17.56 16.57 8.01
N GLN A 209 17.91 15.33 7.59
CA GLN A 209 19.13 15.10 6.82
C GLN A 209 19.00 15.48 5.35
N ASN A 210 17.78 15.67 4.86
CA ASN A 210 17.45 15.83 3.44
C ASN A 210 18.10 14.75 2.57
N LYS A 211 17.94 13.49 2.96
CA LYS A 211 18.62 12.33 2.38
C LYS A 211 17.69 11.11 2.37
N SER A 212 17.81 10.29 1.33
CA SER A 212 17.11 9.00 1.23
C SER A 212 18.06 7.82 1.22
N TRP A 213 17.53 6.63 1.46
CA TRP A 213 18.22 5.34 1.31
C TRP A 213 17.21 4.23 1.04
N ARG A 214 17.67 3.19 0.33
CA ARG A 214 16.82 2.13 -0.19
C ARG A 214 17.05 0.81 0.53
N PHE A 215 15.99 0.20 1.03
CA PHE A 215 15.95 -1.19 1.50
C PHE A 215 15.51 -2.13 0.38
N SER A 216 16.07 -3.34 0.36
CA SER A 216 15.65 -4.44 -0.49
C SER A 216 15.36 -5.67 0.35
N HIS A 217 14.25 -6.35 0.09
CA HIS A 217 13.85 -7.54 0.82
C HIS A 217 12.99 -8.46 -0.07
N SER A 218 13.09 -9.79 0.12
CA SER A 218 12.25 -10.73 -0.64
C SER A 218 10.75 -10.57 -0.38
N TYR A 219 10.35 -10.00 0.76
CA TYR A 219 8.95 -9.71 1.07
C TYR A 219 8.38 -8.52 0.28
N PHE A 220 9.20 -7.83 -0.50
CA PHE A 220 8.75 -6.78 -1.41
C PHE A 220 8.35 -7.30 -2.79
N MET A 221 8.71 -8.56 -3.09
CA MET A 221 8.40 -9.21 -4.35
C MET A 221 6.96 -9.73 -4.36
N PRO A 222 6.34 -9.85 -5.56
CA PRO A 222 5.04 -10.49 -5.71
C PRO A 222 5.09 -11.97 -5.29
N ASP A 223 3.94 -12.49 -4.87
CA ASP A 223 3.73 -13.92 -4.68
C ASP A 223 3.37 -14.54 -6.04
N PRO A 224 4.18 -15.46 -6.57
CA PRO A 224 3.95 -16.03 -7.90
C PRO A 224 2.67 -16.88 -8.00
N LEU A 225 2.02 -17.19 -6.88
CA LEU A 225 0.80 -17.98 -6.85
C LEU A 225 -0.49 -17.15 -6.92
N VAL A 226 -0.40 -15.81 -6.82
CA VAL A 226 -1.58 -14.93 -6.68
C VAL A 226 -1.50 -13.71 -7.60
N GLY A 227 -0.95 -13.87 -8.79
CA GLY A 227 -0.91 -12.81 -9.83
C GLY A 227 -2.14 -12.80 -10.75
N ASP A 228 -3.20 -13.53 -10.41
CA ASP A 228 -4.43 -13.67 -11.18
C ASP A 228 -5.54 -12.78 -10.61
N PHE A 229 -6.08 -11.88 -11.43
CA PHE A 229 -7.07 -10.90 -11.01
C PHE A 229 -8.37 -11.04 -11.80
N ASN A 230 -9.50 -10.94 -11.09
CA ASN A 230 -10.85 -10.94 -11.66
C ASN A 230 -11.60 -9.73 -11.13
N ILE A 231 -11.55 -8.61 -11.86
CA ILE A 231 -12.15 -7.35 -11.43
C ILE A 231 -13.03 -6.79 -12.55
N ALA A 232 -14.22 -6.34 -12.22
CA ALA A 232 -15.18 -5.77 -13.17
C ALA A 232 -15.49 -6.67 -14.39
N GLY A 233 -15.44 -7.99 -14.22
CA GLY A 233 -15.65 -8.96 -15.30
C GLY A 233 -14.43 -9.16 -16.20
N LEU A 234 -13.32 -8.49 -15.96
CA LEU A 234 -12.04 -8.71 -16.62
C LEU A 234 -11.25 -9.79 -15.89
N ASN A 235 -10.55 -10.65 -16.63
CA ASN A 235 -9.56 -11.57 -16.11
C ASN A 235 -8.20 -11.20 -16.71
N PHE A 236 -7.23 -10.85 -15.87
CA PHE A 236 -5.92 -10.37 -16.28
C PHE A 236 -4.84 -10.79 -15.28
N GLN A 237 -3.57 -10.65 -15.68
CA GLN A 237 -2.43 -11.07 -14.88
C GLN A 237 -1.58 -9.84 -14.51
N TRP A 238 -1.53 -9.53 -13.22
CA TRP A 238 -0.61 -8.56 -12.63
C TRP A 238 0.38 -9.30 -11.71
N GLY A 239 1.14 -10.21 -12.30
CA GLY A 239 2.05 -11.10 -11.57
C GLY A 239 3.39 -10.46 -11.19
N ALA A 240 3.69 -9.25 -11.66
CA ALA A 240 4.92 -8.52 -11.37
C ALA A 240 4.77 -7.47 -10.26
N GLU A 241 3.57 -7.28 -9.72
CA GLU A 241 3.24 -6.18 -8.81
C GLU A 241 3.75 -6.44 -7.40
N GLY A 242 4.84 -5.75 -7.02
CA GLY A 242 5.50 -5.86 -5.73
C GLY A 242 4.89 -5.00 -4.64
N ILE A 243 5.73 -4.55 -3.70
CA ILE A 243 5.34 -3.76 -2.53
C ILE A 243 4.55 -2.51 -2.93
N PHE A 244 3.29 -2.42 -2.52
CA PHE A 244 2.40 -1.33 -2.90
C PHE A 244 1.81 -0.62 -1.67
N GLY A 245 0.84 -1.25 -1.00
CA GLY A 245 0.16 -0.68 0.16
C GLY A 245 1.07 -0.63 1.38
N ILE A 246 1.25 0.56 1.96
CA ILE A 246 2.01 0.79 3.20
C ILE A 246 1.23 1.65 4.17
N THR A 247 1.37 1.39 5.47
CA THR A 247 0.82 2.23 6.55
C THR A 247 1.64 2.11 7.82
N LEU A 248 1.47 3.07 8.73
CA LEU A 248 2.19 3.14 10.00
C LEU A 248 1.25 2.91 11.17
N SER A 249 1.71 2.13 12.15
CA SER A 249 1.03 2.03 13.45
C SER A 249 1.08 3.34 14.24
N PRO A 250 0.27 3.48 15.29
CA PRO A 250 0.57 4.44 16.37
C PRO A 250 2.00 4.25 16.89
N ILE A 251 2.54 5.28 17.56
CA ILE A 251 3.87 5.20 18.19
C ILE A 251 3.84 4.17 19.30
N GLY A 252 4.77 3.21 19.25
CA GLY A 252 4.94 2.18 20.26
C GLY A 252 5.64 2.69 21.53
N LEU A 253 5.70 1.83 22.55
CA LEU A 253 6.36 2.14 23.83
C LEU A 253 7.87 2.39 23.69
N ASP A 254 8.49 1.90 22.63
CA ASP A 254 9.90 2.13 22.31
C ASP A 254 10.16 3.45 21.55
N GLY A 255 9.10 4.24 21.30
CA GLY A 255 9.17 5.52 20.60
C GLY A 255 9.17 5.41 19.08
N PHE A 256 9.01 4.21 18.53
CA PHE A 256 8.98 3.95 17.10
C PHE A 256 7.61 3.42 16.65
N ARG A 257 7.36 3.47 15.36
CA ARG A 257 6.17 2.88 14.75
C ARG A 257 6.51 1.53 14.11
N THR A 258 5.49 0.78 13.77
CA THR A 258 5.59 -0.36 12.86
C THR A 258 5.09 0.06 11.49
N LEU A 259 5.91 -0.09 10.45
CA LEU A 259 5.45 0.01 9.08
C LEU A 259 4.87 -1.36 8.68
N TYR A 260 3.59 -1.38 8.32
CA TYR A 260 2.91 -2.52 7.72
C TYR A 260 2.91 -2.35 6.21
N PHE A 261 3.13 -3.44 5.48
CA PHE A 261 3.20 -3.40 4.02
C PHE A 261 2.79 -4.73 3.39
N SER A 262 2.40 -4.66 2.13
CA SER A 262 2.15 -5.85 1.31
C SER A 262 2.46 -5.57 -0.16
N PRO A 263 2.95 -6.58 -0.91
CA PRO A 263 2.90 -6.52 -2.37
C PRO A 263 1.44 -6.46 -2.86
N LEU A 264 1.21 -5.87 -4.01
CA LEU A 264 -0.11 -5.87 -4.64
C LEU A 264 -0.51 -7.31 -4.99
N SER A 265 0.37 -8.03 -5.68
CA SER A 265 0.17 -9.45 -5.97
C SER A 265 0.58 -10.31 -4.78
N SER A 266 -0.13 -10.12 -3.65
CA SER A 266 0.04 -10.94 -2.43
C SER A 266 -1.15 -10.78 -1.49
N HIS A 267 -1.52 -11.88 -0.83
CA HIS A 267 -2.49 -11.86 0.27
C HIS A 267 -1.84 -11.73 1.65
N THR A 268 -0.52 -11.56 1.69
CA THR A 268 0.27 -11.56 2.93
C THR A 268 0.57 -10.14 3.39
N GLU A 269 0.44 -9.91 4.69
CA GLU A 269 0.85 -8.70 5.37
C GLU A 269 2.21 -8.90 6.03
N PHE A 270 3.08 -7.93 5.87
CA PHE A 270 4.42 -7.88 6.45
C PHE A 270 4.59 -6.64 7.30
N ALA A 271 5.62 -6.65 8.15
CA ALA A 271 5.92 -5.53 9.03
C ALA A 271 7.43 -5.36 9.27
N VAL A 272 7.82 -4.11 9.56
CA VAL A 272 9.14 -3.75 10.02
C VAL A 272 9.06 -2.55 10.97
N SER A 273 9.90 -2.50 12.01
CA SER A 273 9.98 -1.32 12.89
C SER A 273 10.62 -0.14 12.18
N THR A 274 10.04 1.06 12.36
CA THR A 274 10.65 2.29 11.83
C THR A 274 12.00 2.62 12.47
N LYS A 275 12.32 2.04 13.62
CA LYS A 275 13.66 2.06 14.20
C LYS A 275 14.73 1.53 13.23
N ILE A 276 14.38 0.48 12.47
CA ILE A 276 15.27 -0.08 11.44
C ILE A 276 15.31 0.85 10.23
N LEU A 277 14.16 1.34 9.79
CA LEU A 277 14.05 2.13 8.56
C LEU A 277 14.69 3.52 8.68
N ARG A 278 14.72 4.10 9.89
CA ARG A 278 15.37 5.40 10.17
C ARG A 278 16.91 5.35 10.19
N ASP A 279 17.48 4.16 10.19
CA ASP A 279 18.94 3.94 10.26
C ASP A 279 19.48 3.44 8.91
N GLU A 280 20.14 4.32 8.15
CA GLU A 280 20.76 3.97 6.86
C GLU A 280 21.75 2.80 6.97
N THR A 281 22.42 2.63 8.10
CA THR A 281 23.37 1.52 8.30
C THR A 281 22.69 0.15 8.34
N LYS A 282 21.36 0.12 8.47
CA LYS A 282 20.52 -1.07 8.47
C LYS A 282 20.07 -1.50 7.09
N VAL A 283 20.36 -0.76 6.04
CA VAL A 283 20.03 -1.12 4.65
C VAL A 283 20.53 -2.53 4.31
N THR A 284 21.71 -2.88 4.82
CA THR A 284 22.25 -4.24 4.76
C THR A 284 22.23 -4.89 6.14
N GLY A 285 21.93 -6.19 6.21
CA GLY A 285 21.98 -6.95 7.46
C GLY A 285 20.69 -6.97 8.29
N SER A 286 19.66 -6.21 7.93
CA SER A 286 18.37 -6.16 8.62
C SER A 286 17.35 -7.18 8.13
N TYR A 287 17.72 -8.15 7.33
CA TYR A 287 16.78 -9.12 6.73
C TYR A 287 15.85 -9.79 7.75
N LYS A 288 16.37 -10.14 8.93
CA LYS A 288 15.58 -10.79 9.99
C LYS A 288 14.68 -9.85 10.79
N ASP A 289 14.80 -8.54 10.58
CA ASP A 289 13.98 -7.54 11.26
C ASP A 289 12.62 -7.36 10.59
N PHE A 290 12.51 -7.74 9.31
CA PHE A 290 11.25 -7.85 8.59
C PHE A 290 10.49 -9.10 9.02
N LYS A 291 9.18 -8.97 9.25
CA LYS A 291 8.32 -10.02 9.80
C LYS A 291 7.13 -10.30 8.91
N VAL A 292 6.71 -11.54 8.87
CA VAL A 292 5.40 -11.94 8.36
C VAL A 292 4.39 -11.70 9.47
N VAL A 293 3.32 -10.94 9.20
CA VAL A 293 2.23 -10.67 10.14
C VAL A 293 1.13 -11.72 10.01
N GLY A 294 0.73 -12.02 8.78
CA GLY A 294 -0.30 -13.00 8.49
C GLY A 294 -0.85 -12.87 7.07
N SER A 295 -1.99 -13.48 6.82
CA SER A 295 -2.66 -13.44 5.51
C SER A 295 -4.08 -12.94 5.63
N ARG A 296 -4.52 -12.19 4.60
CA ARG A 296 -5.92 -11.74 4.42
C ARG A 296 -6.84 -12.86 3.92
N GLY A 297 -6.27 -13.97 3.45
CA GLY A 297 -7.01 -15.04 2.78
C GLY A 297 -7.15 -14.82 1.28
N PRO A 298 -7.91 -15.67 0.58
CA PRO A 298 -8.16 -15.53 -0.85
C PRO A 298 -8.88 -14.22 -1.16
N ASP A 299 -8.76 -13.73 -2.40
CA ASP A 299 -9.33 -12.47 -2.87
C ASP A 299 -8.95 -11.27 -1.98
N GLY A 300 -7.74 -11.29 -1.46
CA GLY A 300 -7.23 -10.33 -0.49
C GLY A 300 -6.17 -9.37 -1.05
N HIS A 301 -6.18 -9.07 -2.34
CA HIS A 301 -5.28 -8.06 -2.93
C HIS A 301 -5.61 -6.65 -2.43
N THR A 302 -4.58 -5.84 -2.20
CA THR A 302 -4.72 -4.48 -1.66
C THR A 302 -3.67 -3.54 -2.23
N THR A 303 -4.11 -2.34 -2.63
CA THR A 303 -3.24 -1.26 -3.12
C THR A 303 -3.06 -0.14 -2.10
N SER A 304 -4.00 0.01 -1.17
CA SER A 304 -3.96 1.12 -0.21
C SER A 304 -4.44 0.67 1.15
N LYS A 305 -3.81 1.22 2.17
CA LYS A 305 -4.16 0.98 3.57
C LYS A 305 -3.87 2.21 4.42
N VAL A 306 -4.60 2.34 5.50
CA VAL A 306 -4.41 3.38 6.49
C VAL A 306 -4.66 2.79 7.88
N MET A 307 -3.89 3.21 8.86
CA MET A 307 -4.12 2.83 10.26
C MET A 307 -4.51 4.06 11.06
N ASP A 308 -5.52 3.92 11.91
CA ASP A 308 -5.90 4.95 12.85
C ASP A 308 -4.74 5.25 13.80
N ASP A 309 -4.30 6.51 13.83
CA ASP A 309 -3.25 7.01 14.73
C ASP A 309 -3.76 7.26 16.15
N GLY A 310 -5.07 7.05 16.38
CA GLY A 310 -5.69 7.03 17.71
C GLY A 310 -5.32 5.77 18.49
N SER A 311 -6.01 5.54 19.59
CA SER A 311 -5.60 4.63 20.67
C SER A 311 -5.54 3.15 20.33
N PHE A 312 -6.05 2.68 19.17
CA PHE A 312 -6.39 1.25 19.03
C PHE A 312 -5.68 0.51 17.89
N GLY A 313 -4.97 1.23 17.00
CA GLY A 313 -4.23 0.58 15.91
C GLY A 313 -5.13 -0.24 15.00
N VAL A 314 -6.29 0.29 14.61
CA VAL A 314 -7.16 -0.34 13.61
C VAL A 314 -6.70 0.05 12.23
N GLN A 315 -6.40 -0.96 11.42
CA GLN A 315 -6.04 -0.80 10.01
C GLN A 315 -7.29 -0.96 9.14
N LEU A 316 -7.50 -0.01 8.23
CA LEU A 316 -8.39 -0.14 7.08
C LEU A 316 -7.56 -0.38 5.83
N PHE A 317 -8.08 -1.18 4.91
CA PHE A 317 -7.44 -1.46 3.63
C PHE A 317 -8.49 -1.78 2.56
N ASN A 318 -8.19 -1.43 1.32
CA ASN A 318 -9.05 -1.83 0.22
C ASN A 318 -8.88 -3.32 -0.09
N LEU A 319 -9.96 -3.94 -0.58
CA LEU A 319 -10.01 -5.30 -1.08
C LEU A 319 -10.47 -5.20 -2.54
N ILE A 320 -9.50 -5.06 -3.45
CA ILE A 320 -9.78 -4.72 -4.86
C ILE A 320 -10.50 -5.84 -5.61
N ASP A 321 -10.28 -7.10 -5.22
CA ASP A 321 -10.99 -8.26 -5.78
C ASP A 321 -12.46 -8.32 -5.36
N GLN A 322 -12.79 -7.68 -4.25
CA GLN A 322 -14.10 -7.82 -3.60
C GLN A 322 -14.94 -6.55 -3.70
N ASN A 323 -14.45 -5.47 -4.32
CA ASN A 323 -15.11 -4.16 -4.35
C ASN A 323 -15.50 -3.68 -2.94
N ALA A 324 -14.57 -3.82 -1.99
CA ALA A 324 -14.86 -3.68 -0.57
C ALA A 324 -13.71 -2.98 0.19
N ILE A 325 -14.03 -2.52 1.39
CA ILE A 325 -13.04 -2.08 2.38
C ILE A 325 -13.04 -3.08 3.53
N GLY A 326 -11.84 -3.57 3.86
CA GLY A 326 -11.58 -4.44 4.98
C GLY A 326 -11.02 -3.69 6.18
N CYS A 327 -11.13 -4.29 7.37
CA CYS A 327 -10.49 -3.80 8.58
C CYS A 327 -9.80 -4.92 9.36
N TRP A 328 -8.79 -4.53 10.13
CA TRP A 328 -8.10 -5.38 11.10
C TRP A 328 -7.72 -4.58 12.34
N ASN A 329 -8.00 -5.16 13.52
CA ASN A 329 -7.55 -4.62 14.80
C ASN A 329 -6.20 -5.25 15.16
N SER A 330 -5.15 -4.43 15.31
CA SER A 330 -3.77 -4.91 15.56
C SER A 330 -3.56 -5.60 16.90
N ALA A 331 -4.52 -5.51 17.82
CA ALA A 331 -4.54 -6.32 19.05
C ALA A 331 -4.81 -7.81 18.77
N LEU A 332 -5.31 -8.15 17.58
CA LEU A 332 -5.64 -9.51 17.17
C LEU A 332 -4.59 -10.05 16.18
N SER A 333 -4.47 -11.38 16.08
CA SER A 333 -3.63 -11.98 15.03
C SER A 333 -4.18 -11.66 13.63
N TYR A 334 -3.29 -11.38 12.67
CA TYR A 334 -3.68 -11.08 11.29
C TYR A 334 -4.03 -12.37 10.55
N LYS A 335 -5.30 -12.67 10.46
CA LYS A 335 -5.85 -13.87 9.79
C LYS A 335 -7.29 -13.61 9.36
N PRO A 336 -7.84 -14.35 8.38
CA PRO A 336 -9.17 -14.08 7.82
C PRO A 336 -10.29 -13.96 8.87
N GLN A 337 -10.24 -14.75 9.96
CA GLN A 337 -11.27 -14.73 11.01
C GLN A 337 -11.28 -13.44 11.84
N ASN A 338 -10.19 -12.68 11.84
CA ASN A 338 -10.02 -11.41 12.55
C ASN A 338 -10.04 -10.20 11.60
N ILE A 339 -10.44 -10.43 10.36
CA ILE A 339 -10.65 -9.40 9.33
C ILE A 339 -12.16 -9.32 9.07
N ALA A 340 -12.68 -8.11 8.97
CA ALA A 340 -14.07 -7.89 8.59
C ALA A 340 -14.14 -6.98 7.37
N ILE A 341 -15.16 -7.18 6.53
CA ILE A 341 -15.56 -6.20 5.53
C ILE A 341 -16.39 -5.14 6.25
N VAL A 342 -15.96 -3.88 6.19
CA VAL A 342 -16.69 -2.76 6.81
C VAL A 342 -17.77 -2.23 5.88
N ASP A 343 -17.51 -2.24 4.58
CA ASP A 343 -18.48 -1.91 3.54
C ASP A 343 -18.10 -2.51 2.19
N LYS A 344 -19.10 -2.70 1.31
CA LYS A 344 -18.95 -3.29 -0.01
C LYS A 344 -20.01 -2.77 -0.96
N ASP A 345 -19.61 -2.45 -2.21
CA ASP A 345 -20.53 -2.08 -3.28
C ASP A 345 -19.97 -2.54 -4.64
N ASP A 346 -20.61 -3.57 -5.21
CA ASP A 346 -20.17 -4.16 -6.49
C ASP A 346 -20.40 -3.25 -7.72
N VAL A 347 -21.10 -2.12 -7.55
CA VAL A 347 -21.35 -1.12 -8.59
C VAL A 347 -20.47 0.12 -8.40
N GLY A 348 -20.47 0.66 -7.19
CA GLY A 348 -19.84 1.93 -6.89
C GLY A 348 -18.40 1.82 -6.40
N MET A 349 -18.04 0.74 -5.72
CA MET A 349 -16.69 0.54 -5.17
C MET A 349 -15.82 -0.36 -6.06
N VAL A 350 -16.08 -0.39 -7.38
CA VAL A 350 -15.23 -1.16 -8.29
C VAL A 350 -13.81 -0.57 -8.26
N PHE A 351 -12.86 -1.40 -7.85
CA PHE A 351 -11.48 -1.05 -7.62
C PHE A 351 -11.31 0.16 -6.68
N PRO A 352 -11.54 -0.01 -5.37
CA PRO A 352 -11.24 1.04 -4.40
C PRO A 352 -9.73 1.29 -4.41
N VAL A 353 -9.30 2.46 -4.91
CA VAL A 353 -7.89 2.72 -5.25
C VAL A 353 -7.13 3.36 -4.10
N ASP A 354 -7.73 4.27 -3.35
CA ASP A 354 -7.07 4.96 -2.23
C ASP A 354 -7.99 5.13 -1.03
N ILE A 355 -7.40 5.07 0.18
CA ILE A 355 -8.12 5.23 1.45
C ILE A 355 -7.30 6.05 2.44
N LYS A 356 -7.93 7.02 3.11
CA LYS A 356 -7.32 7.92 4.09
C LYS A 356 -8.22 8.09 5.31
N ILE A 357 -7.63 8.42 6.44
CA ILE A 357 -8.33 8.90 7.64
C ILE A 357 -7.86 10.33 7.88
N ASP A 358 -8.81 11.27 8.01
CA ASP A 358 -8.52 12.67 8.29
C ASP A 358 -8.43 12.95 9.81
N ASP A 359 -8.07 14.18 10.17
CA ASP A 359 -7.93 14.61 11.57
C ASP A 359 -9.25 14.60 12.35
N ASP A 360 -10.40 14.64 11.66
CA ASP A 360 -11.74 14.53 12.25
C ASP A 360 -12.21 13.07 12.36
N ARG A 361 -11.34 12.10 12.05
CA ARG A 361 -11.61 10.65 12.03
C ARG A 361 -12.67 10.24 11.00
N ASN A 362 -12.82 11.01 9.92
CA ASN A 362 -13.56 10.56 8.76
C ASN A 362 -12.66 9.77 7.83
N VAL A 363 -13.18 8.69 7.32
CA VAL A 363 -12.54 7.87 6.30
C VAL A 363 -12.96 8.38 4.94
N TRP A 364 -11.99 8.68 4.11
CA TRP A 364 -12.14 9.05 2.70
C TRP A 364 -11.66 7.90 1.84
N MET A 365 -12.46 7.48 0.89
CA MET A 365 -12.14 6.39 -0.03
C MET A 365 -12.49 6.79 -1.45
N MET A 366 -11.63 6.44 -2.41
CA MET A 366 -11.82 6.66 -3.83
C MET A 366 -11.92 5.32 -4.56
N SER A 367 -12.84 5.19 -5.51
CA SER A 367 -12.90 4.12 -6.50
C SER A 367 -12.80 4.71 -7.92
N ASP A 368 -12.08 4.03 -8.83
CA ASP A 368 -11.74 4.60 -10.13
C ASP A 368 -11.82 3.63 -11.32
N ARG A 369 -12.23 2.38 -11.10
CA ARG A 369 -12.29 1.35 -12.15
C ARG A 369 -10.97 1.21 -12.94
N MET A 370 -9.83 1.41 -12.30
CA MET A 370 -8.50 1.40 -12.94
C MET A 370 -8.27 0.22 -13.88
N PRO A 371 -8.60 -1.05 -13.55
CA PRO A 371 -8.40 -2.16 -14.47
C PRO A 371 -9.19 -2.01 -15.77
N VAL A 372 -10.41 -1.45 -15.72
CA VAL A 372 -11.19 -1.18 -16.92
C VAL A 372 -10.55 -0.08 -17.76
N PHE A 373 -10.01 0.98 -17.11
CA PHE A 373 -9.29 2.04 -17.80
C PHE A 373 -8.02 1.54 -18.50
N LEU A 374 -7.31 0.57 -17.91
CA LEU A 374 -6.02 0.10 -18.41
C LEU A 374 -6.17 -1.01 -19.44
N GLU A 375 -7.07 -1.98 -19.19
CA GLU A 375 -7.20 -3.23 -19.96
C GLU A 375 -8.37 -3.21 -20.95
N ALA A 376 -9.30 -2.24 -20.81
CA ALA A 376 -10.51 -2.13 -21.61
C ALA A 376 -10.84 -0.65 -21.91
N GLU A 377 -12.12 -0.31 -22.03
CA GLU A 377 -12.61 1.06 -22.19
C GLU A 377 -13.70 1.36 -21.16
N LEU A 378 -13.63 2.54 -20.53
CA LEU A 378 -14.67 3.04 -19.63
C LEU A 378 -15.89 3.51 -20.42
N ASP A 379 -17.06 3.28 -19.90
CA ASP A 379 -18.30 3.88 -20.42
C ASP A 379 -18.52 5.26 -19.80
N TYR A 380 -18.23 6.32 -20.54
CA TYR A 380 -18.39 7.70 -20.06
C TYR A 380 -19.84 8.19 -20.06
N SER A 381 -20.82 7.36 -20.42
CA SER A 381 -22.23 7.61 -20.12
C SER A 381 -22.64 7.17 -18.72
N ASP A 382 -21.80 6.37 -18.03
CA ASP A 382 -21.97 5.91 -16.65
C ASP A 382 -20.97 6.62 -15.71
N ILE A 383 -21.20 6.51 -14.40
CA ILE A 383 -20.30 7.02 -13.37
C ILE A 383 -19.10 6.08 -13.23
N ASN A 384 -17.89 6.62 -13.47
CA ASN A 384 -16.63 5.85 -13.43
C ASN A 384 -15.82 6.08 -12.15
N PHE A 385 -15.89 7.28 -11.57
CA PHE A 385 -15.08 7.69 -10.44
C PHE A 385 -15.96 8.14 -9.28
N ARG A 386 -15.64 7.69 -8.06
CA ARG A 386 -16.40 8.08 -6.86
C ARG A 386 -15.47 8.35 -5.69
N ILE A 387 -15.89 9.31 -4.86
CA ILE A 387 -15.28 9.52 -3.54
C ILE A 387 -16.37 9.34 -2.49
N TYR A 388 -16.05 8.53 -1.49
CA TYR A 388 -16.93 8.19 -0.39
C TYR A 388 -16.37 8.71 0.92
N THR A 389 -17.26 8.99 1.86
CA THR A 389 -16.88 9.34 3.23
C THR A 389 -17.76 8.60 4.25
N ALA A 390 -17.16 8.29 5.39
CA ALA A 390 -17.87 7.80 6.57
C ALA A 390 -17.06 8.08 7.84
N PRO A 391 -17.70 8.33 9.00
CA PRO A 391 -17.00 8.32 10.27
C PRO A 391 -16.39 6.93 10.54
N LEU A 392 -15.13 6.90 10.98
CA LEU A 392 -14.41 5.64 11.27
C LEU A 392 -15.20 4.75 12.23
N ASP A 393 -15.72 5.34 13.31
CA ASP A 393 -16.46 4.58 14.33
C ASP A 393 -17.73 3.91 13.77
N THR A 394 -18.40 4.58 12.80
CA THR A 394 -19.55 4.00 12.08
C THR A 394 -19.13 2.79 11.24
N LEU A 395 -17.97 2.86 10.58
CA LEU A 395 -17.45 1.74 9.79
C LEU A 395 -17.11 0.54 10.65
N LEU A 396 -16.54 0.76 11.83
CA LEU A 396 -16.08 -0.30 12.72
C LEU A 396 -17.20 -0.93 13.53
N GLN A 397 -18.31 -0.21 13.75
CA GLN A 397 -19.42 -0.64 14.58
C GLN A 397 -19.95 -2.03 14.19
N GLY A 398 -20.00 -2.94 15.17
CA GLY A 398 -20.48 -4.31 15.00
C GLY A 398 -19.54 -5.24 14.25
N THR A 399 -18.30 -4.81 13.97
CA THR A 399 -17.27 -5.65 13.34
C THR A 399 -16.30 -6.22 14.38
N VAL A 400 -15.53 -7.24 14.00
CA VAL A 400 -14.43 -7.77 14.83
C VAL A 400 -13.30 -6.75 15.03
N CYS A 401 -13.27 -5.67 14.25
CA CYS A 401 -12.28 -4.62 14.35
C CYS A 401 -12.65 -3.52 15.34
N GLU A 402 -13.93 -3.50 15.80
CA GLU A 402 -14.39 -2.50 16.76
C GLU A 402 -13.53 -2.58 18.03
N PRO A 403 -12.89 -1.48 18.43
CA PRO A 403 -12.09 -1.49 19.65
C PRO A 403 -12.97 -1.78 20.87
N GLU A 404 -12.55 -2.70 21.74
CA GLU A 404 -13.19 -2.87 23.03
C GLU A 404 -13.19 -1.52 23.76
N PRO A 405 -14.33 -1.07 24.29
CA PRO A 405 -14.36 0.14 25.09
C PRO A 405 -13.37 -0.02 26.26
N TYR A 406 -12.52 0.99 26.46
CA TYR A 406 -11.56 1.00 27.56
C TYR A 406 -12.32 0.73 28.87
N ARG A 407 -12.26 -0.50 29.37
CA ARG A 407 -12.64 -0.83 30.73
C ARG A 407 -11.41 -0.54 31.59
N PRO A 408 -11.44 0.52 32.44
CA PRO A 408 -10.39 0.68 33.43
C PRO A 408 -10.22 -0.65 34.15
N ALA A 409 -8.99 -1.15 34.24
CA ALA A 409 -8.72 -2.36 34.97
C ALA A 409 -9.39 -2.22 36.35
N VAL A 410 -10.39 -3.02 36.62
CA VAL A 410 -10.98 -3.10 37.98
C VAL A 410 -9.84 -3.62 38.81
N ILE A 411 -9.15 -2.71 39.53
CA ILE A 411 -8.18 -3.10 40.53
C ILE A 411 -8.99 -3.94 41.52
N PRO A 412 -8.71 -5.24 41.63
CA PRO A 412 -9.43 -6.04 42.62
C PRO A 412 -9.28 -5.34 44.00
N PRO A 413 -10.32 -5.23 44.78
CA PRO A 413 -10.18 -4.62 46.10
C PRO A 413 -9.00 -5.29 46.79
N GLN A 414 -7.99 -4.49 47.16
CA GLN A 414 -6.88 -5.00 47.95
C GLN A 414 -7.51 -5.67 49.18
N GLN A 415 -7.33 -6.99 49.30
CA GLN A 415 -7.72 -7.69 50.48
C GLN A 415 -7.03 -6.98 51.66
N PRO A 416 -7.76 -6.66 52.75
CA PRO A 416 -7.14 -6.07 53.92
C PRO A 416 -5.96 -6.95 54.34
N LEU A 417 -4.79 -6.35 54.48
CA LEU A 417 -3.64 -7.02 55.06
C LEU A 417 -4.05 -7.59 56.42
N VAL A 418 -4.29 -8.88 56.47
CA VAL A 418 -4.47 -9.59 57.75
C VAL A 418 -3.12 -9.46 58.47
N PRO A 419 -3.07 -8.88 59.69
CA PRO A 419 -1.85 -8.80 60.45
C PRO A 419 -1.26 -10.21 60.64
N GLN A 420 -0.06 -10.45 60.12
CA GLN A 420 0.61 -11.72 60.37
C GLN A 420 0.91 -11.85 61.86
N ALA A 421 0.43 -12.94 62.48
CA ALA A 421 0.78 -13.28 63.83
C ALA A 421 2.32 -13.43 63.94
N PRO A 422 2.93 -13.08 65.11
CA PRO A 422 4.36 -13.19 65.31
C PRO A 422 4.86 -14.61 65.03
N GLN A 423 5.80 -14.74 64.12
CA GLN A 423 6.43 -16.03 63.84
C GLN A 423 7.32 -16.43 65.02
N VAL A 424 7.02 -17.56 65.64
CA VAL A 424 7.88 -18.21 66.63
C VAL A 424 9.12 -18.72 65.94
N PRO A 425 10.35 -18.51 66.46
CA PRO A 425 11.59 -18.98 65.80
C PRO A 425 11.61 -20.52 65.70
N GLN A 426 11.58 -21.04 64.49
CA GLN A 426 11.82 -22.48 64.27
C GLN A 426 13.32 -22.78 64.43
N VAL A 427 13.61 -23.65 65.35
CA VAL A 427 14.93 -24.22 65.57
C VAL A 427 15.35 -25.04 64.31
N SER A 428 16.43 -24.66 63.66
CA SER A 428 17.00 -25.38 62.51
C SER A 428 17.50 -26.77 62.95
N GLN A 429 16.74 -27.81 62.62
CA GLN A 429 17.32 -29.15 62.59
C GLN A 429 18.10 -29.34 61.27
N ARG A 430 19.41 -29.45 61.40
CA ARG A 430 20.29 -29.82 60.28
C ARG A 430 19.95 -31.23 59.84
N LEU A 431 19.34 -31.39 58.69
CA LEU A 431 19.27 -32.66 58.00
C LEU A 431 20.60 -32.90 57.25
N ALA A 432 21.20 -34.04 57.47
CA ALA A 432 22.42 -34.45 56.77
C ALA A 432 22.20 -34.66 55.27
N PRO A 433 23.22 -34.39 54.41
CA PRO A 433 23.03 -34.51 52.97
C PRO A 433 22.87 -35.96 52.52
N LEU A 434 21.79 -36.25 51.83
CA LEU A 434 21.56 -37.49 51.09
C LEU A 434 22.61 -37.63 49.96
N ARG A 435 23.45 -38.63 50.08
CA ARG A 435 24.39 -39.03 49.01
C ARG A 435 23.57 -39.72 47.89
N TYR A 436 23.52 -39.11 46.72
CA TYR A 436 23.11 -39.82 45.50
C TYR A 436 24.29 -40.64 44.99
N PRO A 437 24.08 -41.87 44.49
CA PRO A 437 25.12 -42.65 43.85
C PRO A 437 25.51 -41.99 42.53
N ALA A 438 26.85 -41.93 42.30
CA ALA A 438 27.43 -41.40 41.05
C ALA A 438 26.97 -42.25 39.85
N LEU A 439 26.31 -41.62 38.89
CA LEU A 439 26.12 -42.23 37.56
C LEU A 439 27.47 -42.31 36.87
N ALA A 440 27.85 -43.49 36.40
CA ALA A 440 29.08 -43.76 35.68
C ALA A 440 29.15 -42.90 34.43
N ALA A 441 30.26 -42.21 34.26
CA ALA A 441 30.56 -41.46 33.06
C ALA A 441 30.75 -42.43 31.88
N VAL A 442 29.84 -42.37 30.90
CA VAL A 442 30.05 -42.97 29.59
C VAL A 442 31.02 -42.07 28.82
N THR A 443 32.24 -42.49 28.66
CA THR A 443 33.26 -41.84 27.82
C THR A 443 32.86 -42.00 26.36
N ALA A 444 32.37 -40.92 25.75
CA ALA A 444 32.22 -40.85 24.31
C ALA A 444 33.61 -40.65 23.68
N SER A 445 34.01 -41.60 22.84
CA SER A 445 35.20 -41.48 22.02
C SER A 445 35.02 -40.37 20.99
N PRO A 446 36.05 -39.53 20.73
CA PRO A 446 35.94 -38.49 19.71
C PRO A 446 35.96 -39.10 18.31
N LEU A 447 34.88 -38.89 17.54
CA LEU A 447 34.84 -39.11 16.11
C LEU A 447 35.83 -38.13 15.42
N ARG A 448 36.90 -38.68 14.87
CA ARG A 448 37.83 -37.94 14.00
C ARG A 448 37.11 -37.55 12.72
N PRO A 449 37.21 -36.28 12.24
CA PRO A 449 36.75 -35.95 10.91
C PRO A 449 37.68 -36.61 9.87
N LYS A 450 37.09 -37.35 8.91
CA LYS A 450 37.80 -37.80 7.74
C LYS A 450 38.15 -36.60 6.86
N LEU A 451 39.46 -36.28 6.79
CA LEU A 451 39.99 -35.43 5.74
C LEU A 451 39.83 -36.14 4.39
N TYR A 452 39.04 -35.54 3.50
CA TYR A 452 39.08 -35.90 2.08
C TYR A 452 40.34 -35.26 1.47
N SER A 453 41.26 -36.08 0.99
CA SER A 453 42.35 -35.64 0.14
C SER A 453 41.83 -35.25 -1.24
N PRO A 454 42.29 -34.12 -1.83
CA PRO A 454 41.91 -33.78 -3.17
C PRO A 454 42.65 -34.64 -4.18
N THR A 455 41.93 -35.46 -4.93
CA THR A 455 42.45 -36.10 -6.14
C THR A 455 42.29 -35.22 -7.33
N SER A 456 43.42 -34.89 -7.95
CA SER A 456 43.70 -34.47 -9.34
C SER A 456 42.74 -33.55 -10.05
N VAL A 457 43.21 -32.35 -10.23
CA VAL A 457 42.77 -31.35 -11.20
C VAL A 457 42.87 -31.94 -12.61
N GLN A 458 41.71 -32.18 -13.27
CA GLN A 458 41.66 -32.27 -14.73
C GLN A 458 41.41 -30.87 -15.29
N SER A 459 42.25 -30.52 -16.27
CA SER A 459 42.38 -29.26 -16.97
C SER A 459 41.05 -28.74 -17.54
N ARG A 460 40.76 -27.46 -17.26
CA ARG A 460 39.75 -26.64 -17.97
C ARG A 460 40.10 -26.52 -19.44
N PRO A 461 39.13 -26.63 -20.34
CA PRO A 461 39.33 -26.17 -21.72
C PRO A 461 39.33 -24.63 -21.72
N THR A 462 40.35 -24.07 -22.33
CA THR A 462 40.48 -22.62 -22.66
C THR A 462 39.43 -22.27 -23.73
N PHE A 463 38.55 -21.37 -23.42
CA PHE A 463 37.70 -20.70 -24.41
C PHE A 463 38.55 -19.69 -25.19
N SER A 464 38.73 -19.96 -26.45
CA SER A 464 39.29 -19.02 -27.43
C SER A 464 38.29 -17.91 -27.74
N SER A 465 38.83 -16.69 -27.81
CA SER A 465 38.19 -15.45 -28.25
C SER A 465 37.25 -15.61 -29.44
N PHE A 466 36.00 -15.25 -29.31
CA PHE A 466 35.10 -14.98 -30.44
C PHE A 466 35.03 -13.49 -30.72
N SER A 467 35.26 -13.18 -31.99
CA SER A 467 35.20 -11.85 -32.59
C SER A 467 33.81 -11.20 -32.38
N GLN A 468 33.85 -9.89 -32.13
CA GLN A 468 32.68 -9.02 -32.21
C GLN A 468 32.05 -9.08 -33.58
N ASN A 469 30.84 -9.62 -33.70
CA ASN A 469 29.90 -9.31 -34.77
C ASN A 469 28.71 -8.57 -34.15
N VAL A 470 28.49 -7.37 -34.66
CA VAL A 470 27.41 -6.48 -34.34
C VAL A 470 26.08 -7.17 -34.65
N ILE A 471 25.25 -7.42 -33.67
CA ILE A 471 23.87 -7.86 -33.82
C ILE A 471 22.93 -6.71 -33.43
N PRO A 472 21.86 -6.46 -34.20
CA PRO A 472 20.92 -5.36 -33.90
C PRO A 472 20.16 -5.65 -32.60
N LYS A 473 19.85 -4.58 -31.86
CA LYS A 473 19.05 -4.62 -30.63
C LYS A 473 17.68 -5.26 -30.88
N ASN A 474 17.48 -6.47 -30.37
CA ASN A 474 16.16 -7.01 -30.05
C ASN A 474 16.20 -7.42 -28.59
N ASN A 475 15.18 -7.00 -27.86
CA ASN A 475 14.99 -7.31 -26.46
C ASN A 475 14.95 -8.83 -26.26
N GLY A 476 16.05 -9.39 -25.75
CA GLY A 476 16.19 -10.83 -25.55
C GLY A 476 15.90 -11.21 -24.09
N TYR A 477 14.79 -11.88 -23.87
CA TYR A 477 14.63 -12.75 -22.72
C TYR A 477 15.28 -14.09 -23.04
N VAL A 478 16.07 -14.59 -22.10
CA VAL A 478 16.60 -15.98 -22.16
C VAL A 478 15.46 -16.89 -21.74
N SER A 479 14.85 -17.60 -22.71
CA SER A 479 13.94 -18.70 -22.40
C SER A 479 14.75 -19.92 -22.00
N ILE A 480 14.47 -20.44 -20.82
CA ILE A 480 14.92 -21.77 -20.41
C ILE A 480 13.87 -22.76 -20.93
N ASP A 481 14.22 -23.50 -21.99
CA ASP A 481 13.38 -24.56 -22.50
C ASP A 481 13.34 -25.74 -21.52
N PHE A 482 12.17 -25.98 -20.93
CA PHE A 482 11.85 -27.24 -20.26
C PHE A 482 11.25 -28.23 -21.28
N PRO A 483 11.57 -29.52 -21.22
CA PRO A 483 11.00 -30.51 -22.13
C PRO A 483 9.49 -30.60 -21.98
N ALA A 484 8.78 -30.54 -23.11
CA ALA A 484 7.33 -30.50 -23.20
C ALA A 484 6.67 -31.73 -22.55
N GLN A 485 5.73 -31.48 -21.65
CA GLN A 485 4.74 -32.46 -21.23
C GLN A 485 3.58 -32.47 -22.24
N PRO A 486 2.92 -33.62 -22.48
CA PRO A 486 1.90 -33.73 -23.53
C PRO A 486 0.65 -32.89 -23.20
N SER A 487 0.26 -32.05 -24.15
CA SER A 487 -0.89 -31.20 -24.10
C SER A 487 -2.21 -31.96 -24.18
N VAL A 488 -3.10 -31.74 -23.24
CA VAL A 488 -4.53 -32.03 -23.39
C VAL A 488 -5.20 -30.78 -23.95
N SER A 489 -5.66 -30.87 -25.20
CA SER A 489 -6.33 -29.77 -25.89
C SER A 489 -7.81 -29.72 -25.49
N TYR A 490 -8.24 -28.55 -24.95
CA TYR A 490 -9.65 -28.17 -24.98
C TYR A 490 -9.81 -27.02 -25.98
N PHE A 491 -10.63 -27.26 -27.00
CA PHE A 491 -11.01 -26.24 -27.99
C PHE A 491 -12.09 -25.36 -27.38
N THR A 492 -11.83 -24.03 -27.31
CA THR A 492 -12.90 -23.02 -27.33
C THR A 492 -12.46 -21.90 -28.26
N ASN A 493 -13.22 -21.70 -29.33
CA ASN A 493 -13.02 -20.63 -30.29
C ASN A 493 -13.51 -19.29 -29.71
N GLY A 494 -12.60 -18.33 -29.53
CA GLY A 494 -12.88 -16.92 -29.33
C GLY A 494 -11.67 -16.11 -29.83
N PRO A 495 -11.82 -14.91 -30.37
CA PRO A 495 -10.71 -14.15 -30.92
C PRO A 495 -9.75 -13.73 -29.83
N ARG A 496 -8.50 -14.20 -29.93
CA ARG A 496 -7.41 -13.80 -29.04
C ARG A 496 -6.89 -12.42 -29.44
N SER A 497 -7.10 -11.43 -28.60
CA SER A 497 -6.26 -10.24 -28.55
C SER A 497 -5.09 -10.56 -27.62
N SER A 498 -3.94 -10.89 -28.17
CA SER A 498 -2.71 -11.03 -27.40
C SER A 498 -2.10 -9.65 -27.19
N LYS A 499 -2.35 -9.05 -26.03
CA LYS A 499 -1.51 -7.96 -25.54
C LYS A 499 -1.01 -8.41 -24.16
N ASN A 500 0.22 -8.90 -24.11
CA ASN A 500 0.97 -9.03 -22.87
C ASN A 500 1.32 -7.62 -22.43
N LEU A 501 0.60 -7.09 -21.46
CA LEU A 501 0.94 -5.83 -20.81
C LEU A 501 1.70 -6.17 -19.53
N TRP A 502 2.97 -5.80 -19.52
CA TRP A 502 3.80 -5.73 -18.32
C TRP A 502 3.85 -4.26 -17.90
N TRP A 503 3.60 -3.99 -16.66
CA TRP A 503 3.84 -2.70 -16.01
C TRP A 503 5.28 -2.54 -15.60
#